data_7627428b023c65882b8306073438f5aa
#
_entry.id   7627428b023c65882b8306073438f5aa
#
_cell.length_a   1.000
_cell.length_b   1.000
_cell.length_c   1.000
_cell.angle_alpha   90.00
_cell.angle_beta   90.00
_cell.angle_gamma   90.00
#
_symmetry.space_group_name_H-M   'P 1'
#
loop_
_entity.id
_entity.type
_entity.pdbx_description
1 polymer ?
#
loop_
_entity_poly.entity_id
_entity_poly.type
_entity_poly.pdbx_seq_one_letter_code
_entity_poly.pdbx_strand_id
1 'polypeptide(L)'
;MCSIMGYCGACADYERFMEGFEKTISRGPDDSRVVDTGNGYLGFHRLAIMGLTPLGMQPFRLGNSYVVCNGEIYGFEKLKEQLSDRYSFESDSDCEVLLPLYQEYGTEMFAMLDAEFACIIYDCETETYLAARDPIGIRPLYYGYDKNGVIVFASEAKNLTPLTEKIMPFPPGHYYKDGEFVRYCDISRPESVCHDDLETVCRNIHDKLTAGVEKRLVADAKVGFLLSGGLDSSLVCAIAARKSREPIRTFAIGMSEDAIDLKYARQVADYIGSEHREVYMTPEQVISELEHVIYLLGTYDITTIRASMGMYLVCKAIHQETDVRVLLTGEISDELFGYKYTDFAPDAEAFQKESEKRIRELHMYDVLRADRCISVNSLEARVPFGDLDFVKYVMSVDPKLKMNSYGKGKYLLRRAFVEDECLPEEILWREKAAFSDAVGHSMVDYLKVYAEEKYTQEEFEKKAAEYSYARPFTKESLLYREIFESYYPGQAEMIAGFWMPNREWKGCDVNDPSARVLSNYGASGK
;
A
#
# COMPACT_ATOMS: atom_id res chain seq x y z
N MET A 1 -1.93 -8.75 7.99
CA MET A 1 -0.68 -8.90 7.20
C MET A 1 0.42 -9.41 8.08
N CYS A 2 1.20 -10.39 7.62
CA CYS A 2 2.33 -10.94 8.34
C CYS A 2 3.49 -9.94 8.48
N SER A 3 4.51 -10.30 9.25
CA SER A 3 5.80 -9.63 9.28
C SER A 3 6.92 -10.62 9.09
N ILE A 4 7.92 -10.25 8.29
CA ILE A 4 9.12 -11.03 8.05
C ILE A 4 10.37 -10.23 8.45
N MET A 5 11.40 -10.96 8.90
CA MET A 5 12.71 -10.39 9.16
C MET A 5 13.80 -11.44 8.87
N GLY A 6 14.89 -11.02 8.25
CA GLY A 6 16.06 -11.84 7.98
C GLY A 6 17.35 -11.12 8.34
N TYR A 7 18.20 -11.73 9.17
CA TYR A 7 19.56 -11.28 9.43
C TYR A 7 20.52 -12.27 8.76
N CYS A 8 21.13 -11.87 7.67
CA CYS A 8 21.63 -12.77 6.63
C CYS A 8 23.16 -12.95 6.72
N GLY A 9 23.67 -13.56 7.79
CA GLY A 9 25.09 -13.85 7.96
C GLY A 9 25.42 -14.53 9.29
N ALA A 10 26.50 -15.29 9.33
CA ALA A 10 26.93 -16.10 10.48
C ALA A 10 27.28 -15.30 11.74
N CYS A 11 27.56 -14.00 11.59
CA CYS A 11 27.86 -13.11 12.73
C CYS A 11 26.62 -12.34 13.25
N ALA A 12 25.43 -12.81 12.92
CA ALA A 12 24.17 -12.17 13.32
C ALA A 12 24.00 -12.13 14.84
N ASP A 13 23.66 -10.95 15.37
CA ASP A 13 23.40 -10.72 16.78
C ASP A 13 21.92 -11.04 17.08
N TYR A 14 21.68 -12.16 17.76
CA TYR A 14 20.35 -12.66 18.07
C TYR A 14 19.54 -11.71 18.97
N GLU A 15 20.15 -11.09 19.97
CA GLU A 15 19.43 -10.20 20.90
C GLU A 15 18.92 -8.95 20.16
N ARG A 16 19.78 -8.35 19.34
CA ARG A 16 19.38 -7.20 18.51
C ARG A 16 18.38 -7.59 17.41
N PHE A 17 18.52 -8.80 16.85
CA PHE A 17 17.51 -9.33 15.93
C PHE A 17 16.14 -9.41 16.60
N MET A 18 16.05 -9.99 17.80
CA MET A 18 14.80 -10.09 18.55
C MET A 18 14.23 -8.72 18.94
N GLU A 19 15.08 -7.78 19.40
CA GLU A 19 14.66 -6.40 19.67
C GLU A 19 13.98 -5.75 18.45
N GLY A 20 14.54 -5.95 17.27
CA GLY A 20 13.95 -5.48 16.01
C GLY A 20 12.68 -6.24 15.65
N PHE A 21 12.72 -7.57 15.69
CA PHE A 21 11.64 -8.44 15.25
C PHE A 21 10.33 -8.19 16.02
N GLU A 22 10.38 -8.05 17.33
CA GLU A 22 9.21 -7.86 18.19
C GLU A 22 8.45 -6.55 17.91
N LYS A 23 9.10 -5.53 17.31
CA LYS A 23 8.44 -4.24 16.98
C LYS A 23 7.27 -4.36 16.01
N THR A 24 7.13 -5.48 15.32
CA THR A 24 6.06 -5.72 14.34
C THR A 24 5.13 -6.88 14.68
N ILE A 25 5.10 -7.33 15.94
CA ILE A 25 4.21 -8.41 16.40
C ILE A 25 2.73 -8.12 16.10
N SER A 26 2.31 -6.85 16.14
CA SER A 26 0.94 -6.44 15.85
C SER A 26 0.49 -6.74 14.42
N ARG A 27 1.44 -6.89 13.47
CA ARG A 27 1.11 -7.30 12.09
C ARG A 27 0.62 -8.75 12.03
N GLY A 28 1.20 -9.62 12.83
CA GLY A 28 0.90 -11.04 12.85
C GLY A 28 0.83 -11.60 14.27
N PRO A 29 -0.23 -11.30 15.03
CA PRO A 29 -0.32 -11.64 16.45
C PRO A 29 -0.71 -13.11 16.71
N ASP A 30 -1.07 -13.87 15.68
CA ASP A 30 -1.63 -15.21 15.86
C ASP A 30 -0.55 -16.24 16.24
N ASP A 31 0.67 -16.09 15.71
CA ASP A 31 1.83 -16.94 16.06
C ASP A 31 3.15 -16.26 15.64
N SER A 32 4.27 -16.68 16.27
CA SER A 32 5.61 -16.14 15.99
C SER A 32 6.64 -17.25 15.97
N ARG A 33 7.55 -17.23 15.00
CA ARG A 33 8.64 -18.21 14.89
C ARG A 33 9.93 -17.54 14.42
N VAL A 34 11.03 -17.95 15.02
CA VAL A 34 12.38 -17.65 14.56
C VAL A 34 13.11 -18.96 14.30
N VAL A 35 13.82 -19.02 13.18
CA VAL A 35 14.68 -20.18 12.83
C VAL A 35 16.11 -19.68 12.67
N ASP A 36 17.03 -20.39 13.32
CA ASP A 36 18.45 -20.31 13.08
C ASP A 36 18.79 -21.19 11.86
N THR A 37 19.33 -20.59 10.82
CA THR A 37 19.71 -21.29 9.58
C THR A 37 21.13 -21.85 9.64
N GLY A 38 21.87 -21.58 10.71
CA GLY A 38 23.33 -21.81 10.81
C GLY A 38 24.17 -20.70 10.18
N ASN A 39 23.55 -19.84 9.36
CA ASN A 39 24.19 -18.67 8.74
C ASN A 39 23.32 -17.40 8.92
N GLY A 40 22.64 -17.26 10.06
CA GLY A 40 21.77 -16.13 10.37
C GLY A 40 20.40 -16.57 10.85
N TYR A 41 19.45 -15.62 10.88
CA TYR A 41 18.12 -15.84 11.44
C TYR A 41 17.01 -15.42 10.47
N LEU A 42 15.93 -16.21 10.43
CA LEU A 42 14.67 -15.86 9.78
C LEU A 42 13.55 -15.79 10.81
N GLY A 43 12.83 -14.68 10.85
CA GLY A 43 11.69 -14.45 11.73
C GLY A 43 10.39 -14.23 10.97
N PHE A 44 9.29 -14.76 11.52
CA PHE A 44 7.96 -14.64 10.95
C PHE A 44 6.92 -14.42 12.05
N HIS A 45 6.15 -13.33 11.94
CA HIS A 45 4.92 -13.11 12.69
C HIS A 45 3.73 -13.39 11.79
N ARG A 46 2.84 -14.27 12.22
CA ARG A 46 1.71 -14.75 11.44
C ARG A 46 0.42 -13.99 11.71
N LEU A 47 -0.22 -13.51 10.66
CA LEU A 47 -1.66 -13.26 10.59
C LEU A 47 -2.28 -14.34 9.70
N ALA A 48 -3.10 -15.21 10.26
CA ALA A 48 -3.68 -16.33 9.54
C ALA A 48 -4.84 -15.85 8.64
N ILE A 49 -4.62 -15.85 7.34
CA ILE A 49 -5.59 -15.42 6.30
C ILE A 49 -5.93 -16.61 5.39
N MET A 50 -4.91 -17.30 4.86
CA MET A 50 -5.02 -18.54 4.10
C MET A 50 -4.43 -19.68 4.91
N GLY A 51 -5.04 -20.88 4.80
CA GLY A 51 -4.58 -22.07 5.52
C GLY A 51 -4.57 -21.85 7.03
N LEU A 52 -5.74 -21.65 7.66
CA LEU A 52 -5.87 -21.23 9.07
C LEU A 52 -5.31 -22.24 10.09
N THR A 53 -4.90 -23.43 9.65
CA THR A 53 -4.32 -24.46 10.51
C THR A 53 -2.86 -24.11 10.90
N PRO A 54 -2.30 -24.73 11.95
CA PRO A 54 -0.89 -24.56 12.32
C PRO A 54 0.11 -24.93 11.19
N LEU A 55 -0.28 -25.75 10.22
CA LEU A 55 0.57 -26.14 9.08
C LEU A 55 0.92 -24.95 8.16
N GLY A 56 0.10 -23.90 8.14
CA GLY A 56 0.41 -22.65 7.43
C GLY A 56 1.43 -21.75 8.12
N MET A 57 2.06 -22.21 9.22
CA MET A 57 3.08 -21.43 9.92
C MET A 57 4.43 -21.47 9.22
N GLN A 58 4.99 -20.30 8.99
CA GLN A 58 6.32 -20.11 8.39
C GLN A 58 7.42 -19.97 9.46
N PRO A 59 8.74 -20.14 9.11
CA PRO A 59 9.27 -20.42 7.76
C PRO A 59 8.84 -21.78 7.20
N PHE A 60 8.45 -21.83 5.92
CA PHE A 60 8.33 -23.11 5.21
C PHE A 60 9.72 -23.67 4.94
N ARG A 61 9.80 -24.99 4.86
CA ARG A 61 11.05 -25.71 4.69
C ARG A 61 10.97 -26.71 3.54
N LEU A 62 12.02 -26.74 2.72
CA LEU A 62 12.22 -27.77 1.71
C LEU A 62 13.68 -28.25 1.77
N GLY A 63 13.91 -29.49 2.18
CA GLY A 63 15.25 -29.91 2.57
C GLY A 63 15.76 -29.13 3.78
N ASN A 64 16.86 -28.40 3.60
CA ASN A 64 17.42 -27.45 4.60
C ASN A 64 17.28 -25.99 4.17
N SER A 65 16.59 -25.71 3.07
CA SER A 65 16.26 -24.37 2.64
C SER A 65 14.99 -23.86 3.33
N TYR A 66 14.88 -22.56 3.54
CA TYR A 66 13.76 -21.93 4.25
C TYR A 66 13.24 -20.72 3.48
N VAL A 67 11.94 -20.44 3.60
CA VAL A 67 11.33 -19.21 3.10
C VAL A 67 10.40 -18.60 4.14
N VAL A 68 10.47 -17.27 4.27
CA VAL A 68 9.44 -16.45 4.91
C VAL A 68 8.87 -15.48 3.89
N CYS A 69 7.55 -15.35 3.87
CA CYS A 69 6.85 -14.47 2.94
C CYS A 69 5.71 -13.72 3.67
N ASN A 70 5.69 -12.41 3.53
CA ASN A 70 4.53 -11.59 3.80
C ASN A 70 3.87 -11.31 2.46
N GLY A 71 2.81 -12.03 2.12
CA GLY A 71 2.19 -11.88 0.80
C GLY A 71 0.95 -12.71 0.62
N GLU A 72 0.40 -12.58 -0.58
CA GLU A 72 -0.70 -13.37 -1.12
C GLU A 72 -0.31 -13.75 -2.56
N ILE A 73 -0.25 -15.05 -2.84
CA ILE A 73 0.07 -15.62 -4.14
C ILE A 73 -1.22 -16.07 -4.82
N TYR A 74 -1.70 -15.30 -5.77
CA TYR A 74 -2.96 -15.61 -6.46
C TYR A 74 -2.82 -16.80 -7.42
N GLY A 75 -3.83 -17.67 -7.43
CA GLY A 75 -3.83 -18.88 -8.27
C GLY A 75 -2.83 -19.96 -7.83
N PHE A 76 -2.41 -19.95 -6.56
CA PHE A 76 -1.47 -20.90 -5.99
C PHE A 76 -1.93 -22.36 -6.09
N GLU A 77 -3.23 -22.64 -6.11
CA GLU A 77 -3.77 -23.99 -6.26
C GLU A 77 -3.32 -24.63 -7.59
N LYS A 78 -3.32 -23.86 -8.67
CA LYS A 78 -2.82 -24.33 -9.98
C LYS A 78 -1.32 -24.57 -9.96
N LEU A 79 -0.57 -23.74 -9.24
CA LEU A 79 0.87 -23.93 -9.05
C LEU A 79 1.16 -25.20 -8.25
N LYS A 80 0.41 -25.44 -7.17
CA LYS A 80 0.50 -26.70 -6.40
C LYS A 80 0.18 -27.91 -7.28
N GLU A 81 -0.88 -27.87 -8.09
CA GLU A 81 -1.24 -28.92 -9.03
C GLU A 81 -0.10 -29.21 -10.02
N GLN A 82 0.48 -28.19 -10.64
CA GLN A 82 1.59 -28.32 -11.60
C GLN A 82 2.87 -28.91 -10.98
N LEU A 83 3.08 -28.68 -9.70
CA LEU A 83 4.27 -29.12 -8.98
C LEU A 83 4.07 -30.46 -8.24
N SER A 84 2.84 -30.98 -8.15
CA SER A 84 2.45 -32.12 -7.31
C SER A 84 3.15 -33.43 -7.66
N ASP A 85 3.60 -33.61 -8.91
CA ASP A 85 4.36 -34.79 -9.33
C ASP A 85 5.75 -34.88 -8.69
N ARG A 86 6.29 -33.74 -8.23
CA ARG A 86 7.66 -33.64 -7.70
C ARG A 86 7.74 -33.19 -6.25
N TYR A 87 6.71 -32.50 -5.78
CA TYR A 87 6.67 -31.88 -4.44
C TYR A 87 5.39 -32.24 -3.71
N SER A 88 5.49 -32.45 -2.41
CA SER A 88 4.35 -32.64 -1.53
C SER A 88 4.07 -31.36 -0.77
N PHE A 89 2.80 -30.96 -0.72
CA PHE A 89 2.33 -29.79 0.02
C PHE A 89 1.58 -30.25 1.28
N GLU A 90 1.93 -29.67 2.42
CA GLU A 90 1.38 -30.08 3.72
C GLU A 90 0.31 -29.12 4.24
N SER A 91 0.30 -27.87 3.72
CA SER A 91 -0.62 -26.82 4.16
C SER A 91 -1.53 -26.34 3.04
N ASP A 92 -2.57 -25.61 3.42
CA ASP A 92 -3.42 -24.83 2.50
C ASP A 92 -2.89 -23.40 2.28
N SER A 93 -1.69 -23.07 2.78
CA SER A 93 -1.08 -21.77 2.55
C SER A 93 -0.64 -21.63 1.10
N ASP A 94 -0.87 -20.46 0.56
CA ASP A 94 -0.43 -20.01 -0.76
C ASP A 94 1.10 -19.91 -0.86
N CYS A 95 1.76 -19.40 0.19
CA CYS A 95 3.20 -19.17 0.21
C CYS A 95 4.07 -20.45 0.22
N GLU A 96 3.48 -21.62 0.47
CA GLU A 96 4.21 -22.90 0.46
C GLU A 96 4.78 -23.25 -0.92
N VAL A 97 4.23 -22.69 -2.01
CA VAL A 97 4.72 -22.93 -3.38
C VAL A 97 6.08 -22.29 -3.67
N LEU A 98 6.54 -21.32 -2.84
CA LEU A 98 7.70 -20.50 -3.17
C LEU A 98 9.01 -21.28 -3.23
N LEU A 99 9.28 -22.20 -2.29
CA LEU A 99 10.49 -23.02 -2.33
C LEU A 99 10.51 -24.01 -3.50
N PRO A 100 9.42 -24.75 -3.78
CA PRO A 100 9.33 -25.56 -5.00
C PRO A 100 9.55 -24.76 -6.28
N LEU A 101 8.94 -23.57 -6.40
CA LEU A 101 9.15 -22.70 -7.56
C LEU A 101 10.61 -22.23 -7.66
N TYR A 102 11.23 -21.88 -6.54
CA TYR A 102 12.65 -21.48 -6.54
C TYR A 102 13.56 -22.63 -6.97
N GLN A 103 13.30 -23.86 -6.54
CA GLN A 103 14.10 -25.01 -6.98
C GLN A 103 13.94 -25.31 -8.48
N GLU A 104 12.75 -25.09 -9.06
CA GLU A 104 12.52 -25.37 -10.47
C GLU A 104 13.03 -24.26 -11.41
N TYR A 105 12.85 -22.99 -11.01
CA TYR A 105 13.01 -21.83 -11.89
C TYR A 105 14.06 -20.82 -11.39
N GLY A 106 14.64 -21.04 -10.22
CA GLY A 106 15.55 -20.08 -9.63
C GLY A 106 14.90 -18.70 -9.47
N THR A 107 15.63 -17.64 -9.79
CA THR A 107 15.12 -16.26 -9.69
C THR A 107 14.11 -15.90 -10.78
N GLU A 108 13.98 -16.69 -11.85
CA GLU A 108 12.98 -16.47 -12.90
C GLU A 108 11.54 -16.62 -12.37
N MET A 109 11.36 -17.36 -11.27
CA MET A 109 10.07 -17.54 -10.62
C MET A 109 9.37 -16.20 -10.29
N PHE A 110 10.12 -15.14 -9.94
CA PHE A 110 9.53 -13.87 -9.54
C PHE A 110 8.75 -13.17 -10.65
N ALA A 111 9.16 -13.35 -11.90
CA ALA A 111 8.44 -12.83 -13.06
C ALA A 111 7.17 -13.64 -13.40
N MET A 112 7.04 -14.86 -12.85
CA MET A 112 5.90 -15.75 -13.07
C MET A 112 4.78 -15.55 -12.04
N LEU A 113 5.07 -14.91 -10.90
CA LEU A 113 4.12 -14.75 -9.81
C LEU A 113 3.07 -13.68 -10.12
N ASP A 114 1.79 -14.02 -9.96
CA ASP A 114 0.70 -13.06 -9.78
C ASP A 114 0.48 -12.90 -8.28
N ALA A 115 1.08 -11.86 -7.69
CA ALA A 115 1.20 -11.77 -6.24
C ALA A 115 1.42 -10.35 -5.72
N GLU A 116 0.99 -10.12 -4.50
CA GLU A 116 1.40 -9.02 -3.64
C GLU A 116 2.33 -9.61 -2.58
N PHE A 117 3.65 -9.39 -2.66
CA PHE A 117 4.58 -10.13 -1.80
C PHE A 117 5.87 -9.40 -1.45
N ALA A 118 6.41 -9.79 -0.29
CA ALA A 118 7.80 -9.62 0.08
C ALA A 118 8.29 -10.93 0.70
N CYS A 119 9.39 -11.49 0.24
CA CYS A 119 9.90 -12.76 0.75
C CYS A 119 11.42 -12.72 0.99
N ILE A 120 11.87 -13.62 1.86
CA ILE A 120 13.29 -13.90 2.11
C ILE A 120 13.46 -15.41 2.05
N ILE A 121 14.37 -15.88 1.21
CA ILE A 121 14.72 -17.29 1.03
C ILE A 121 16.16 -17.50 1.54
N TYR A 122 16.35 -18.52 2.36
CA TYR A 122 17.67 -19.08 2.64
C TYR A 122 17.86 -20.35 1.82
N ASP A 123 18.85 -20.34 0.96
CA ASP A 123 19.25 -21.48 0.13
C ASP A 123 20.42 -22.22 0.80
N CYS A 124 20.15 -23.42 1.28
CA CYS A 124 21.14 -24.21 2.00
C CYS A 124 22.24 -24.81 1.11
N GLU A 125 22.04 -24.92 -0.21
CA GLU A 125 23.03 -25.46 -1.12
C GLU A 125 24.17 -24.47 -1.39
N THR A 126 23.80 -23.19 -1.47
CA THR A 126 24.73 -22.08 -1.68
C THR A 126 25.08 -21.36 -0.39
N GLU A 127 24.41 -21.66 0.71
CA GLU A 127 24.50 -20.95 2.00
C GLU A 127 24.27 -19.44 1.87
N THR A 128 23.40 -19.03 0.94
CA THR A 128 23.11 -17.63 0.63
C THR A 128 21.67 -17.27 0.92
N TYR A 129 21.44 -15.95 1.07
CA TYR A 129 20.12 -15.38 1.21
C TYR A 129 19.71 -14.64 -0.05
N LEU A 130 18.44 -14.79 -0.38
CA LEU A 130 17.78 -14.07 -1.46
C LEU A 130 16.55 -13.38 -0.88
N ALA A 131 16.28 -12.14 -1.29
CA ALA A 131 15.06 -11.43 -0.93
C ALA A 131 14.41 -10.87 -2.19
N ALA A 132 13.08 -10.76 -2.21
CA ALA A 132 12.36 -10.19 -3.34
C ALA A 132 11.10 -9.45 -2.90
N ARG A 133 10.66 -8.50 -3.73
CA ARG A 133 9.49 -7.66 -3.48
C ARG A 133 8.65 -7.52 -4.76
N ASP A 134 7.34 -7.50 -4.62
CA ASP A 134 6.38 -7.37 -5.72
C ASP A 134 6.62 -6.10 -6.59
N PRO A 135 6.13 -6.09 -7.86
CA PRO A 135 6.44 -5.03 -8.84
C PRO A 135 5.95 -3.62 -8.48
N ILE A 136 4.97 -3.49 -7.58
CA ILE A 136 4.41 -2.21 -7.13
C ILE A 136 4.99 -1.82 -5.76
N GLY A 137 5.42 -2.84 -4.98
CA GLY A 137 5.83 -2.68 -3.60
C GLY A 137 4.65 -2.57 -2.64
N ILE A 138 3.54 -3.29 -2.95
CA ILE A 138 2.34 -3.35 -2.11
C ILE A 138 2.72 -3.93 -0.75
N ARG A 139 3.47 -5.03 -0.73
CA ARG A 139 4.02 -5.56 0.52
C ARG A 139 5.32 -4.86 0.86
N PRO A 140 5.47 -4.39 2.09
CA PRO A 140 6.67 -3.65 2.48
C PRO A 140 7.86 -4.57 2.67
N LEU A 141 9.03 -4.06 2.27
CA LEU A 141 10.33 -4.62 2.60
C LEU A 141 11.34 -3.48 2.69
N TYR A 142 12.18 -3.53 3.72
CA TYR A 142 13.31 -2.62 3.96
C TYR A 142 14.58 -3.42 4.13
N TYR A 143 15.71 -2.75 3.92
CA TYR A 143 17.02 -3.35 4.15
C TYR A 143 18.00 -2.33 4.73
N GLY A 144 19.04 -2.85 5.31
CA GLY A 144 20.20 -2.10 5.77
C GLY A 144 21.37 -3.06 6.00
N TYR A 145 22.50 -2.50 6.36
CA TYR A 145 23.70 -3.28 6.69
C TYR A 145 24.07 -3.02 8.15
N ASP A 146 24.43 -4.07 8.87
CA ASP A 146 24.96 -3.91 10.21
C ASP A 146 26.40 -3.35 10.17
N LYS A 147 26.98 -3.11 11.34
CA LYS A 147 28.37 -2.61 11.47
C LYS A 147 29.46 -3.53 10.87
N ASN A 148 29.13 -4.79 10.59
CA ASN A 148 30.02 -5.78 10.00
C ASN A 148 29.77 -5.94 8.48
N GLY A 149 28.84 -5.16 7.91
CA GLY A 149 28.46 -5.25 6.50
C GLY A 149 27.51 -6.41 6.18
N VAL A 150 26.91 -7.04 7.20
CA VAL A 150 25.89 -8.09 7.02
C VAL A 150 24.55 -7.43 6.69
N ILE A 151 23.90 -7.90 5.62
CA ILE A 151 22.61 -7.38 5.19
C ILE A 151 21.48 -7.90 6.10
N VAL A 152 20.56 -7.01 6.40
CA VAL A 152 19.35 -7.30 7.18
C VAL A 152 18.12 -6.84 6.37
N PHE A 153 17.11 -7.69 6.30
CA PHE A 153 15.83 -7.36 5.67
C PHE A 153 14.71 -7.39 6.70
N ALA A 154 13.72 -6.53 6.58
CA ALA A 154 12.54 -6.56 7.42
C ALA A 154 11.33 -5.91 6.76
N SER A 155 10.14 -6.29 7.21
CA SER A 155 8.88 -5.72 6.72
C SER A 155 8.77 -4.21 6.96
N GLU A 156 9.31 -3.70 8.07
CA GLU A 156 9.21 -2.27 8.40
C GLU A 156 10.55 -1.68 8.86
N ALA A 157 10.74 -0.38 8.60
CA ALA A 157 11.96 0.32 8.97
C ALA A 157 12.28 0.25 10.48
N LYS A 158 11.25 0.30 11.33
CA LYS A 158 11.43 0.22 12.80
C LYS A 158 12.08 -1.08 13.28
N ASN A 159 11.95 -2.19 12.53
CA ASN A 159 12.64 -3.43 12.84
C ASN A 159 14.17 -3.28 12.73
N LEU A 160 14.63 -2.43 11.80
CA LEU A 160 16.05 -2.28 11.46
C LEU A 160 16.77 -1.24 12.33
N THR A 161 16.04 -0.37 13.05
CA THR A 161 16.65 0.70 13.86
C THR A 161 17.65 0.20 14.94
N PRO A 162 17.52 -1.01 15.53
CA PRO A 162 18.52 -1.51 16.46
C PRO A 162 19.79 -2.05 15.78
N LEU A 163 19.74 -2.33 14.48
CA LEU A 163 20.73 -3.14 13.77
C LEU A 163 21.57 -2.36 12.77
N THR A 164 20.98 -1.34 12.12
CA THR A 164 21.58 -0.68 10.96
C THR A 164 21.65 0.83 11.14
N GLU A 165 22.73 1.46 10.66
CA GLU A 165 22.87 2.92 10.68
C GLU A 165 22.07 3.59 9.57
N LYS A 166 21.92 2.94 8.42
CA LYS A 166 21.14 3.42 7.28
C LYS A 166 20.10 2.39 6.88
N ILE A 167 18.86 2.85 6.75
CA ILE A 167 17.71 2.05 6.37
C ILE A 167 17.22 2.54 5.01
N MET A 168 16.97 1.59 4.10
CA MET A 168 16.48 1.89 2.77
C MET A 168 15.25 1.03 2.43
N PRO A 169 14.25 1.56 1.71
CA PRO A 169 13.19 0.73 1.16
C PRO A 169 13.77 -0.21 0.10
N PHE A 170 13.36 -1.47 0.15
CA PHE A 170 13.72 -2.44 -0.90
C PHE A 170 12.98 -2.05 -2.20
N PRO A 171 13.69 -1.92 -3.34
CA PRO A 171 13.08 -1.44 -4.56
C PRO A 171 12.01 -2.41 -5.09
N PRO A 172 10.80 -1.93 -5.47
CA PRO A 172 9.77 -2.75 -6.08
C PRO A 172 10.24 -3.43 -7.38
N GLY A 173 9.73 -4.64 -7.64
CA GLY A 173 10.08 -5.40 -8.84
C GLY A 173 11.55 -5.83 -8.92
N HIS A 174 12.22 -5.93 -7.77
CA HIS A 174 13.60 -6.41 -7.69
C HIS A 174 13.69 -7.64 -6.79
N TYR A 175 14.77 -8.40 -7.02
CA TYR A 175 15.29 -9.33 -6.05
C TYR A 175 16.74 -8.95 -5.69
N TYR A 176 17.16 -9.34 -4.49
CA TYR A 176 18.53 -9.27 -4.02
C TYR A 176 19.11 -10.67 -4.00
N LYS A 177 20.30 -10.84 -4.57
CA LYS A 177 21.09 -12.08 -4.52
C LYS A 177 22.57 -11.74 -4.68
N ASP A 178 23.44 -12.39 -3.93
CA ASP A 178 24.90 -12.29 -4.04
C ASP A 178 25.45 -10.85 -4.01
N GLY A 179 24.85 -9.98 -3.20
CA GLY A 179 25.27 -8.58 -3.05
C GLY A 179 24.64 -7.60 -4.04
N GLU A 180 23.82 -8.08 -4.98
CA GLU A 180 23.25 -7.25 -6.05
C GLU A 180 21.72 -7.18 -6.00
N PHE A 181 21.18 -6.00 -6.34
CA PHE A 181 19.77 -5.80 -6.60
C PHE A 181 19.50 -5.91 -8.10
N VAL A 182 18.74 -6.91 -8.50
CA VAL A 182 18.41 -7.20 -9.90
C VAL A 182 16.93 -6.93 -10.13
N ARG A 183 16.61 -6.08 -11.12
CA ARG A 183 15.24 -5.78 -11.51
C ARG A 183 14.69 -6.89 -12.40
N TYR A 184 13.60 -7.55 -11.95
CA TYR A 184 12.89 -8.56 -12.74
C TYR A 184 11.62 -8.00 -13.41
N CYS A 185 11.08 -6.87 -12.92
CA CYS A 185 9.89 -6.22 -13.49
C CYS A 185 9.92 -4.70 -13.30
N ASP A 186 9.54 -3.94 -14.32
CA ASP A 186 9.20 -2.51 -14.21
C ASP A 186 7.75 -2.31 -14.70
N ILE A 187 6.79 -2.52 -13.82
CA ILE A 187 5.37 -2.45 -14.16
C ILE A 187 4.90 -1.03 -14.55
N SER A 188 5.68 -0.01 -14.19
CA SER A 188 5.36 1.38 -14.52
C SER A 188 5.53 1.69 -16.01
N ARG A 189 6.37 0.92 -16.72
CA ARG A 189 6.67 1.13 -18.13
C ARG A 189 6.05 0.04 -18.99
N PRO A 190 5.06 0.38 -19.84
CA PRO A 190 4.52 -0.58 -20.79
C PRO A 190 5.57 -0.92 -21.88
N GLU A 191 5.56 -2.16 -22.32
CA GLU A 191 6.42 -2.60 -23.45
C GLU A 191 5.99 -1.96 -24.78
N SER A 192 4.69 -1.66 -24.93
CA SER A 192 4.11 -1.02 -26.10
C SER A 192 2.87 -0.21 -25.72
N VAL A 193 2.53 0.79 -26.53
CA VAL A 193 1.29 1.55 -26.37
C VAL A 193 0.15 0.78 -27.05
N CYS A 194 -0.94 0.59 -26.31
CA CYS A 194 -2.19 0.02 -26.83
C CYS A 194 -2.98 1.11 -27.56
N HIS A 195 -3.34 0.83 -28.81
CA HIS A 195 -4.13 1.71 -29.68
C HIS A 195 -5.54 1.17 -29.94
N ASP A 196 -6.09 0.41 -29.01
CA ASP A 196 -7.49 -0.04 -29.07
C ASP A 196 -8.44 1.17 -29.11
N ASP A 197 -9.63 0.96 -29.71
CA ASP A 197 -10.67 1.97 -29.65
C ASP A 197 -11.24 2.13 -28.22
N LEU A 198 -11.94 3.24 -28.00
CA LEU A 198 -12.48 3.61 -26.68
C LEU A 198 -13.35 2.51 -26.06
N GLU A 199 -14.20 1.85 -26.85
CA GLU A 199 -15.12 0.82 -26.35
C GLU A 199 -14.36 -0.44 -25.93
N THR A 200 -13.35 -0.84 -26.70
CA THR A 200 -12.46 -1.96 -26.37
C THR A 200 -11.63 -1.66 -25.13
N VAL A 201 -11.10 -0.43 -25.01
CA VAL A 201 -10.38 0.01 -23.80
C VAL A 201 -11.28 -0.06 -22.56
N CYS A 202 -12.50 0.48 -22.65
CA CYS A 202 -13.44 0.46 -21.52
C CYS A 202 -13.83 -0.97 -21.12
N ARG A 203 -14.09 -1.86 -22.07
CA ARG A 203 -14.39 -3.27 -21.80
C ARG A 203 -13.22 -3.98 -21.10
N ASN A 204 -12.00 -3.78 -21.59
CA ASN A 204 -10.82 -4.37 -20.97
C ASN A 204 -10.56 -3.84 -19.56
N ILE A 205 -10.78 -2.55 -19.31
CA ILE A 205 -10.72 -1.95 -17.96
C ILE A 205 -11.75 -2.61 -17.05
N HIS A 206 -13.00 -2.73 -17.50
CA HIS A 206 -14.08 -3.38 -16.77
C HIS A 206 -13.73 -4.82 -16.39
N ASP A 207 -13.37 -5.64 -17.40
CA ASP A 207 -13.13 -7.06 -17.22
C ASP A 207 -11.93 -7.34 -16.30
N LYS A 208 -10.84 -6.58 -16.49
CA LYS A 208 -9.61 -6.76 -15.69
C LYS A 208 -9.78 -6.27 -14.26
N LEU A 209 -10.47 -5.15 -14.02
CA LEU A 209 -10.74 -4.71 -12.66
C LEU A 209 -11.69 -5.67 -11.94
N THR A 210 -12.71 -6.18 -12.63
CA THR A 210 -13.61 -7.20 -12.10
C THR A 210 -12.84 -8.45 -11.70
N ALA A 211 -11.96 -8.96 -12.57
CA ALA A 211 -11.10 -10.10 -12.26
C ALA A 211 -10.15 -9.81 -11.09
N GLY A 212 -9.59 -8.60 -11.03
CA GLY A 212 -8.72 -8.16 -9.94
C GLY A 212 -9.42 -8.14 -8.57
N VAL A 213 -10.70 -7.72 -8.53
CA VAL A 213 -11.53 -7.81 -7.32
C VAL A 213 -11.82 -9.27 -6.97
N GLU A 214 -12.25 -10.08 -7.94
CA GLU A 214 -12.59 -11.50 -7.71
C GLU A 214 -11.43 -12.29 -7.11
N LYS A 215 -10.21 -12.12 -7.63
CA LYS A 215 -9.01 -12.77 -7.07
C LYS A 215 -8.84 -12.44 -5.58
N ARG A 216 -9.09 -11.19 -5.20
CA ARG A 216 -8.86 -10.69 -3.84
C ARG A 216 -9.98 -10.99 -2.85
N LEU A 217 -11.08 -11.61 -3.32
CA LEU A 217 -12.14 -12.14 -2.45
C LEU A 217 -11.78 -13.52 -1.86
N VAL A 218 -10.79 -14.22 -2.44
CA VAL A 218 -10.38 -15.54 -1.97
C VAL A 218 -9.62 -15.41 -0.65
N ALA A 219 -10.25 -15.81 0.45
CA ALA A 219 -9.68 -15.84 1.78
C ALA A 219 -10.44 -16.81 2.67
N ASP A 220 -9.74 -17.51 3.57
CA ASP A 220 -10.38 -18.33 4.63
C ASP A 220 -10.83 -17.44 5.79
N ALA A 221 -10.20 -16.28 5.98
CA ALA A 221 -10.56 -15.30 6.97
C ALA A 221 -11.67 -14.35 6.47
N LYS A 222 -12.34 -13.64 7.40
CA LYS A 222 -13.44 -12.71 7.09
C LYS A 222 -12.95 -11.48 6.35
N VAL A 223 -13.63 -11.16 5.24
CA VAL A 223 -13.34 -10.03 4.36
C VAL A 223 -14.28 -8.86 4.63
N GLY A 224 -13.75 -7.65 4.66
CA GLY A 224 -14.46 -6.38 4.74
C GLY A 224 -13.93 -5.37 3.71
N PHE A 225 -14.55 -4.21 3.64
CA PHE A 225 -14.27 -3.22 2.60
C PHE A 225 -14.24 -1.81 3.19
N LEU A 226 -13.25 -1.02 2.83
CA LEU A 226 -13.26 0.41 3.11
C LEU A 226 -14.08 1.12 2.02
N LEU A 227 -15.12 1.84 2.43
CA LEU A 227 -16.06 2.51 1.54
C LEU A 227 -16.13 4.01 1.87
N SER A 228 -15.47 4.85 1.09
CA SER A 228 -15.50 6.31 1.26
C SER A 228 -16.61 7.01 0.47
N GLY A 229 -17.40 6.28 -0.33
CA GLY A 229 -18.36 6.88 -1.25
C GLY A 229 -17.72 7.60 -2.45
N GLY A 230 -16.38 7.54 -2.59
CA GLY A 230 -15.66 7.92 -3.80
C GLY A 230 -15.75 6.83 -4.87
N LEU A 231 -15.49 7.19 -6.14
CA LEU A 231 -15.58 6.27 -7.28
C LEU A 231 -14.85 4.94 -7.04
N ASP A 232 -13.59 5.03 -6.63
CA ASP A 232 -12.66 3.89 -6.60
C ASP A 232 -13.10 2.83 -5.58
N SER A 233 -13.30 3.23 -4.32
CA SER A 233 -13.78 2.35 -3.26
C SER A 233 -15.19 1.82 -3.54
N SER A 234 -16.05 2.65 -4.14
CA SER A 234 -17.42 2.26 -4.48
C SER A 234 -17.46 1.21 -5.57
N LEU A 235 -16.60 1.29 -6.60
CA LEU A 235 -16.48 0.26 -7.63
C LEU A 235 -16.00 -1.07 -7.05
N VAL A 236 -14.97 -1.06 -6.21
CA VAL A 236 -14.49 -2.28 -5.53
C VAL A 236 -15.62 -2.93 -4.74
N CYS A 237 -16.37 -2.15 -3.93
CA CYS A 237 -17.49 -2.66 -3.15
C CYS A 237 -18.64 -3.17 -4.03
N ALA A 238 -18.99 -2.46 -5.10
CA ALA A 238 -20.08 -2.85 -5.99
C ALA A 238 -19.79 -4.14 -6.75
N ILE A 239 -18.56 -4.28 -7.28
CA ILE A 239 -18.12 -5.52 -7.93
C ILE A 239 -18.15 -6.67 -6.93
N ALA A 240 -17.59 -6.48 -5.73
CA ALA A 240 -17.55 -7.50 -4.70
C ALA A 240 -18.95 -7.93 -4.25
N ALA A 241 -19.89 -6.98 -4.07
CA ALA A 241 -21.27 -7.27 -3.68
C ALA A 241 -21.99 -8.15 -4.72
N ARG A 242 -21.74 -7.94 -6.02
CA ARG A 242 -22.30 -8.77 -7.10
C ARG A 242 -21.73 -10.19 -7.17
N LYS A 243 -20.50 -10.36 -6.68
CA LYS A 243 -19.82 -11.67 -6.66
C LYS A 243 -20.05 -12.42 -5.35
N SER A 244 -20.49 -11.74 -4.31
CA SER A 244 -20.76 -12.34 -3.01
C SER A 244 -22.20 -12.90 -2.93
N ARG A 245 -22.37 -14.01 -2.21
CA ARG A 245 -23.70 -14.62 -1.97
C ARG A 245 -24.43 -13.94 -0.81
N GLU A 246 -23.68 -13.36 0.11
CA GLU A 246 -24.17 -12.67 1.29
C GLU A 246 -23.81 -11.19 1.24
N PRO A 247 -24.54 -10.31 1.96
CA PRO A 247 -24.18 -8.91 2.06
C PRO A 247 -22.71 -8.73 2.49
N ILE A 248 -21.96 -7.91 1.77
CA ILE A 248 -20.59 -7.58 2.14
C ILE A 248 -20.58 -6.60 3.31
N ARG A 249 -19.50 -6.59 4.10
CA ARG A 249 -19.32 -5.67 5.23
C ARG A 249 -18.50 -4.46 4.79
N THR A 250 -19.07 -3.28 4.88
CA THR A 250 -18.43 -2.03 4.48
C THR A 250 -18.25 -1.08 5.65
N PHE A 251 -17.14 -0.33 5.65
CA PHE A 251 -16.77 0.58 6.73
C PHE A 251 -16.39 1.94 6.17
N ALA A 252 -16.87 2.99 6.81
CA ALA A 252 -16.55 4.38 6.52
C ALA A 252 -16.13 5.13 7.79
N ILE A 253 -15.41 6.23 7.63
CA ILE A 253 -15.03 7.11 8.74
C ILE A 253 -15.19 8.56 8.34
N GLY A 254 -15.53 9.41 9.29
CA GLY A 254 -15.58 10.85 9.10
C GLY A 254 -15.59 11.63 10.40
N MET A 255 -15.32 12.94 10.29
CA MET A 255 -15.56 13.88 11.37
C MET A 255 -17.07 14.02 11.58
N SER A 256 -17.52 14.19 12.83
CA SER A 256 -18.95 14.26 13.14
C SER A 256 -19.68 15.47 12.53
N GLU A 257 -18.94 16.54 12.20
CA GLU A 257 -19.53 17.83 11.83
C GLU A 257 -19.66 18.04 10.32
N ASP A 258 -18.73 17.51 9.50
CA ASP A 258 -18.60 17.86 8.08
C ASP A 258 -18.16 16.70 7.15
N ALA A 259 -18.40 15.47 7.57
CA ALA A 259 -17.99 14.28 6.81
C ALA A 259 -18.90 14.02 5.60
N ILE A 260 -18.60 14.64 4.48
CA ILE A 260 -19.35 14.45 3.24
C ILE A 260 -19.24 13.00 2.72
N ASP A 261 -18.12 12.33 2.95
CA ASP A 261 -17.92 10.95 2.53
C ASP A 261 -18.89 9.98 3.23
N LEU A 262 -19.26 10.19 4.49
CA LEU A 262 -20.23 9.33 5.18
C LEU A 262 -21.59 9.33 4.48
N LYS A 263 -22.04 10.49 3.98
CA LYS A 263 -23.30 10.60 3.22
C LYS A 263 -23.25 9.72 1.96
N TYR A 264 -22.17 9.85 1.18
CA TYR A 264 -22.04 9.12 -0.08
C TYR A 264 -21.72 7.64 0.14
N ALA A 265 -20.97 7.30 1.18
CA ALA A 265 -20.73 5.92 1.58
C ALA A 265 -22.04 5.22 1.95
N ARG A 266 -22.91 5.88 2.73
CA ARG A 266 -24.24 5.38 3.06
C ARG A 266 -25.09 5.14 1.80
N GLN A 267 -25.12 6.10 0.89
CA GLN A 267 -25.86 5.97 -0.37
C GLN A 267 -25.39 4.77 -1.21
N VAL A 268 -24.09 4.54 -1.30
CA VAL A 268 -23.54 3.36 -1.98
C VAL A 268 -23.91 2.09 -1.22
N ALA A 269 -23.72 2.08 0.11
CA ALA A 269 -24.00 0.92 0.94
C ALA A 269 -25.46 0.47 0.83
N ASP A 270 -26.40 1.40 0.86
CA ASP A 270 -27.84 1.13 0.69
C ASP A 270 -28.14 0.58 -0.72
N TYR A 271 -27.48 1.13 -1.76
CA TYR A 271 -27.66 0.69 -3.13
C TYR A 271 -27.17 -0.73 -3.39
N ILE A 272 -25.99 -1.10 -2.86
CA ILE A 272 -25.42 -2.43 -3.04
C ILE A 272 -25.90 -3.44 -1.97
N GLY A 273 -26.68 -2.99 -1.00
CA GLY A 273 -27.23 -3.84 0.07
C GLY A 273 -26.17 -4.37 1.04
N SER A 274 -25.13 -3.58 1.37
CA SER A 274 -24.07 -3.99 2.29
C SER A 274 -24.43 -3.79 3.76
N GLU A 275 -23.80 -4.58 4.65
CA GLU A 275 -23.79 -4.33 6.09
C GLU A 275 -22.82 -3.18 6.37
N HIS A 276 -23.32 -1.95 6.42
CA HIS A 276 -22.50 -0.75 6.51
C HIS A 276 -22.36 -0.23 7.93
N ARG A 277 -21.11 0.11 8.30
CA ARG A 277 -20.77 0.70 9.58
C ARG A 277 -20.01 2.01 9.41
N GLU A 278 -20.45 3.04 10.13
CA GLU A 278 -19.80 4.34 10.20
C GLU A 278 -19.02 4.49 11.50
N VAL A 279 -17.81 5.01 11.39
CA VAL A 279 -16.93 5.36 12.51
C VAL A 279 -16.80 6.88 12.54
N TYR A 280 -16.90 7.44 13.73
CA TYR A 280 -16.75 8.89 13.93
C TYR A 280 -15.46 9.19 14.65
N MET A 281 -14.72 10.19 14.20
CA MET A 281 -13.51 10.66 14.84
C MET A 281 -13.66 12.11 15.32
N THR A 282 -12.90 12.47 16.35
CA THR A 282 -12.84 13.81 16.91
C THR A 282 -11.47 14.46 16.70
N PRO A 283 -11.38 15.82 16.75
CA PRO A 283 -10.10 16.53 16.68
C PRO A 283 -9.10 16.06 17.74
N GLU A 284 -9.57 15.81 18.96
CA GLU A 284 -8.72 15.36 20.07
C GLU A 284 -8.11 13.98 19.78
N GLN A 285 -8.90 13.06 19.20
CA GLN A 285 -8.40 11.74 18.78
C GLN A 285 -7.34 11.90 17.69
N VAL A 286 -7.58 12.74 16.68
CA VAL A 286 -6.64 12.99 15.59
C VAL A 286 -5.30 13.51 16.15
N ILE A 287 -5.34 14.52 17.02
CA ILE A 287 -4.12 15.09 17.59
C ILE A 287 -3.40 14.11 18.52
N SER A 288 -4.14 13.36 19.35
CA SER A 288 -3.53 12.41 20.29
C SER A 288 -2.85 11.22 19.61
N GLU A 289 -3.32 10.81 18.43
CA GLU A 289 -2.74 9.69 17.67
C GLU A 289 -1.67 10.12 16.65
N LEU A 290 -1.47 11.42 16.43
CA LEU A 290 -0.58 11.95 15.39
C LEU A 290 0.85 11.43 15.49
N GLU A 291 1.45 11.54 16.68
CA GLU A 291 2.83 11.08 16.91
C GLU A 291 2.96 9.58 16.69
N HIS A 292 1.99 8.80 17.21
CA HIS A 292 1.95 7.35 17.04
C HIS A 292 1.81 6.96 15.56
N VAL A 293 0.95 7.63 14.81
CA VAL A 293 0.76 7.37 13.37
C VAL A 293 2.05 7.68 12.59
N ILE A 294 2.75 8.77 12.88
CA ILE A 294 4.03 9.09 12.23
C ILE A 294 5.08 8.00 12.53
N TYR A 295 5.15 7.52 13.78
CA TYR A 295 6.01 6.39 14.15
C TYR A 295 5.66 5.12 13.34
N LEU A 296 4.38 4.77 13.23
CA LEU A 296 3.93 3.58 12.49
C LEU A 296 4.26 3.67 11.00
N LEU A 297 4.04 4.82 10.41
CA LEU A 297 4.26 5.05 8.99
C LEU A 297 5.75 5.03 8.64
N GLY A 298 6.62 5.59 9.48
CA GLY A 298 8.02 5.82 9.16
C GLY A 298 8.19 6.83 8.01
N THR A 299 7.35 7.87 7.99
CA THR A 299 7.37 8.95 7.00
C THR A 299 7.10 10.31 7.65
N TYR A 300 7.55 11.37 7.01
CA TYR A 300 7.22 12.77 7.34
C TYR A 300 6.36 13.45 6.28
N ASP A 301 5.89 12.69 5.28
CA ASP A 301 5.09 13.25 4.18
C ASP A 301 3.71 13.71 4.65
N ILE A 302 3.37 14.96 4.27
CA ILE A 302 2.14 15.63 4.72
C ILE A 302 0.89 14.89 4.26
N THR A 303 0.81 14.52 2.97
CA THR A 303 -0.39 13.89 2.39
C THR A 303 -0.62 12.51 2.98
N THR A 304 0.45 11.72 3.09
CA THR A 304 0.42 10.38 3.66
C THR A 304 -0.06 10.42 5.11
N ILE A 305 0.47 11.33 5.93
CA ILE A 305 0.10 11.46 7.34
C ILE A 305 -1.36 11.90 7.49
N ARG A 306 -1.78 12.98 6.79
CA ARG A 306 -3.17 13.46 6.85
C ARG A 306 -4.19 12.36 6.49
N ALA A 307 -3.95 11.64 5.40
CA ALA A 307 -4.83 10.56 4.97
C ALA A 307 -4.77 9.33 5.91
N SER A 308 -3.64 9.12 6.59
CA SER A 308 -3.48 8.01 7.53
C SER A 308 -4.28 8.17 8.81
N MET A 309 -4.57 9.39 9.25
CA MET A 309 -5.33 9.60 10.50
C MET A 309 -6.69 8.90 10.47
N GLY A 310 -7.48 9.16 9.42
CA GLY A 310 -8.77 8.50 9.24
C GLY A 310 -8.63 6.99 9.01
N MET A 311 -7.69 6.57 8.15
CA MET A 311 -7.50 5.15 7.83
C MET A 311 -7.07 4.34 9.08
N TYR A 312 -6.15 4.84 9.89
CA TYR A 312 -5.73 4.20 11.12
C TYR A 312 -6.90 4.04 12.11
N LEU A 313 -7.67 5.10 12.33
CA LEU A 313 -8.79 5.09 13.28
C LEU A 313 -9.92 4.14 12.85
N VAL A 314 -10.28 4.09 11.57
CA VAL A 314 -11.29 3.13 11.10
C VAL A 314 -10.79 1.69 11.23
N CYS A 315 -9.52 1.41 10.91
CA CYS A 315 -8.95 0.08 11.05
C CYS A 315 -8.86 -0.36 12.52
N LYS A 316 -8.54 0.57 13.44
CA LYS A 316 -8.57 0.34 14.89
C LYS A 316 -9.98 -0.06 15.36
N ALA A 317 -11.01 0.64 14.92
CA ALA A 317 -12.39 0.30 15.24
C ALA A 317 -12.81 -1.06 14.65
N ILE A 318 -12.46 -1.35 13.39
CA ILE A 318 -12.76 -2.65 12.75
C ILE A 318 -12.13 -3.80 13.55
N HIS A 319 -10.85 -3.68 13.91
CA HIS A 319 -10.15 -4.70 14.68
C HIS A 319 -10.80 -4.95 16.05
N GLN A 320 -11.18 -3.86 16.75
CA GLN A 320 -11.74 -3.95 18.10
C GLN A 320 -13.16 -4.50 18.15
N GLU A 321 -13.94 -4.31 17.09
CA GLU A 321 -15.39 -4.46 17.12
C GLU A 321 -15.93 -5.51 16.14
N THR A 322 -15.03 -6.15 15.35
CA THR A 322 -15.43 -7.15 14.35
C THR A 322 -14.46 -8.33 14.27
N ASP A 323 -14.86 -9.37 13.57
CA ASP A 323 -14.03 -10.53 13.22
C ASP A 323 -13.39 -10.43 11.82
N VAL A 324 -13.47 -9.28 11.18
CA VAL A 324 -12.83 -9.02 9.88
C VAL A 324 -11.31 -9.06 10.03
N ARG A 325 -10.64 -9.71 9.06
CA ARG A 325 -9.18 -9.81 9.00
C ARG A 325 -8.59 -9.31 7.69
N VAL A 326 -9.38 -9.23 6.63
CA VAL A 326 -8.98 -8.75 5.31
C VAL A 326 -9.78 -7.51 4.95
N LEU A 327 -9.12 -6.48 4.41
CA LEU A 327 -9.77 -5.26 3.93
C LEU A 327 -9.39 -4.98 2.47
N LEU A 328 -10.39 -4.88 1.60
CA LEU A 328 -10.20 -4.37 0.24
C LEU A 328 -10.31 -2.85 0.23
N THR A 329 -9.43 -2.21 -0.55
CA THR A 329 -9.33 -0.74 -0.66
C THR A 329 -9.32 -0.28 -2.12
N GLY A 330 -9.54 1.01 -2.36
CA GLY A 330 -9.52 1.63 -3.69
C GLY A 330 -8.21 2.32 -4.06
N GLU A 331 -7.09 2.00 -3.42
CA GLU A 331 -5.77 2.62 -3.67
C GLU A 331 -5.25 2.30 -5.09
N ILE A 332 -4.29 3.10 -5.59
CA ILE A 332 -3.60 2.98 -6.89
C ILE A 332 -4.40 3.58 -8.07
N SER A 333 -5.70 3.72 -7.96
CA SER A 333 -6.54 4.22 -9.06
C SER A 333 -6.14 5.64 -9.52
N ASP A 334 -5.72 6.51 -8.60
CA ASP A 334 -5.35 7.89 -8.90
C ASP A 334 -4.06 7.97 -9.75
N GLU A 335 -3.11 7.09 -9.52
CA GLU A 335 -1.84 7.02 -10.25
C GLU A 335 -2.03 6.47 -11.67
N LEU A 336 -3.00 5.59 -11.84
CA LEU A 336 -3.30 4.96 -13.13
C LEU A 336 -4.13 5.87 -14.06
N PHE A 337 -5.16 6.53 -13.52
CA PHE A 337 -6.14 7.29 -14.30
C PHE A 337 -6.04 8.80 -14.13
N GLY A 338 -5.15 9.27 -13.29
CA GLY A 338 -4.98 10.68 -12.98
C GLY A 338 -5.79 11.16 -11.76
N TYR A 339 -5.32 12.24 -11.20
CA TYR A 339 -5.89 12.95 -10.08
C TYR A 339 -6.06 14.44 -10.44
N LYS A 340 -6.64 15.26 -9.57
CA LYS A 340 -6.92 16.69 -9.84
C LYS A 340 -5.76 17.47 -10.47
N TYR A 341 -4.53 17.28 -9.99
CA TYR A 341 -3.38 18.01 -10.53
C TYR A 341 -2.95 17.52 -11.92
N THR A 342 -3.26 16.28 -12.30
CA THR A 342 -2.91 15.76 -13.63
C THR A 342 -3.72 16.40 -14.75
N ASP A 343 -4.82 17.10 -14.46
CA ASP A 343 -5.56 17.91 -15.44
C ASP A 343 -4.70 19.07 -15.97
N PHE A 344 -3.62 19.45 -15.28
CA PHE A 344 -2.67 20.47 -15.69
C PHE A 344 -1.50 19.93 -16.54
N ALA A 345 -1.48 18.63 -16.85
CA ALA A 345 -0.46 18.05 -17.72
C ALA A 345 -0.47 18.75 -19.07
N PRO A 346 0.69 19.23 -19.56
CA PRO A 346 0.75 19.99 -20.80
C PRO A 346 0.40 19.15 -22.05
N ASP A 347 0.67 17.86 -22.00
CA ASP A 347 0.40 16.89 -23.05
C ASP A 347 0.34 15.46 -22.51
N ALA A 348 0.03 14.52 -23.41
CA ALA A 348 -0.13 13.11 -23.07
C ALA A 348 1.19 12.44 -22.66
N GLU A 349 2.32 12.88 -23.19
CA GLU A 349 3.63 12.35 -22.81
C GLU A 349 3.99 12.75 -21.38
N ALA A 350 3.76 14.02 -21.01
CA ALA A 350 3.96 14.51 -19.66
C ALA A 350 3.04 13.80 -18.65
N PHE A 351 1.77 13.57 -19.02
CA PHE A 351 0.84 12.78 -18.22
C PHE A 351 1.38 11.37 -17.98
N GLN A 352 1.83 10.66 -19.02
CA GLN A 352 2.34 9.29 -18.91
C GLN A 352 3.59 9.24 -18.02
N LYS A 353 4.54 10.16 -18.21
CA LYS A 353 5.75 10.25 -17.38
C LYS A 353 5.43 10.47 -15.88
N GLU A 354 4.41 11.28 -15.61
CA GLU A 354 3.96 11.50 -14.24
C GLU A 354 3.33 10.22 -13.66
N SER A 355 2.46 9.52 -14.40
CA SER A 355 1.90 8.24 -13.97
C SER A 355 3.00 7.20 -13.71
N GLU A 356 3.99 7.09 -14.59
CA GLU A 356 5.14 6.20 -14.40
C GLU A 356 5.92 6.52 -13.12
N LYS A 357 6.15 7.82 -12.85
CA LYS A 357 6.80 8.28 -11.63
C LYS A 357 5.99 7.88 -10.40
N ARG A 358 4.68 8.15 -10.40
CA ARG A 358 3.80 7.89 -9.25
C ARG A 358 3.67 6.40 -8.94
N ILE A 359 3.57 5.54 -9.96
CA ILE A 359 3.58 4.08 -9.76
C ILE A 359 4.90 3.60 -9.13
N ARG A 360 6.05 4.14 -9.53
CA ARG A 360 7.34 3.78 -8.90
C ARG A 360 7.46 4.25 -7.45
N GLU A 361 6.82 5.36 -7.11
CA GLU A 361 6.91 5.98 -5.79
C GLU A 361 5.79 5.53 -4.83
N LEU A 362 4.77 4.79 -5.30
CA LEU A 362 3.61 4.35 -4.51
C LEU A 362 3.96 3.72 -3.17
N HIS A 363 5.01 2.91 -3.16
CA HIS A 363 5.49 2.22 -1.96
C HIS A 363 6.03 3.12 -0.86
N MET A 364 6.20 4.42 -1.14
CA MET A 364 6.62 5.45 -0.17
C MET A 364 5.46 6.35 0.29
N TYR A 365 4.27 6.25 -0.36
CA TYR A 365 3.12 7.13 -0.11
C TYR A 365 1.82 6.34 0.12
N ASP A 366 0.96 6.16 -0.89
CA ASP A 366 -0.39 5.63 -0.70
C ASP A 366 -0.44 4.15 -0.30
N VAL A 367 0.36 3.28 -0.94
CA VAL A 367 0.42 1.87 -0.53
C VAL A 367 1.13 1.69 0.82
N LEU A 368 2.13 2.53 1.14
CA LEU A 368 2.73 2.56 2.48
C LEU A 368 1.66 2.87 3.53
N ARG A 369 0.85 3.91 3.30
CA ARG A 369 -0.26 4.29 4.17
C ARG A 369 -1.22 3.12 4.38
N ALA A 370 -1.71 2.53 3.29
CA ALA A 370 -2.65 1.42 3.35
C ALA A 370 -2.06 0.24 4.14
N ASP A 371 -0.83 -0.17 3.83
CA ASP A 371 -0.18 -1.25 4.56
C ASP A 371 -0.06 -0.94 6.05
N ARG A 372 0.50 0.20 6.43
CA ARG A 372 0.80 0.52 7.84
C ARG A 372 -0.45 0.67 8.69
N CYS A 373 -1.44 1.45 8.21
CA CYS A 373 -2.65 1.70 8.96
C CYS A 373 -3.49 0.44 9.18
N ILE A 374 -3.50 -0.45 8.19
CA ILE A 374 -4.27 -1.69 8.24
C ILE A 374 -3.53 -2.75 9.04
N SER A 375 -2.24 -2.97 8.77
CA SER A 375 -1.48 -4.08 9.37
C SER A 375 -1.20 -3.93 10.86
N VAL A 376 -0.98 -2.71 11.36
CA VAL A 376 -0.77 -2.47 12.79
C VAL A 376 -1.99 -2.88 13.62
N ASN A 377 -3.17 -2.88 13.01
CA ASN A 377 -4.43 -3.31 13.60
C ASN A 377 -4.73 -4.80 13.32
N SER A 378 -3.72 -5.62 13.01
CA SER A 378 -3.86 -7.06 12.75
C SER A 378 -4.87 -7.36 11.65
N LEU A 379 -4.82 -6.56 10.57
CA LEU A 379 -5.65 -6.68 9.38
C LEU A 379 -4.75 -6.82 8.14
N GLU A 380 -5.29 -7.34 7.04
CA GLU A 380 -4.62 -7.42 5.75
C GLU A 380 -5.24 -6.48 4.73
N ALA A 381 -4.41 -5.64 4.11
CA ALA A 381 -4.82 -4.82 2.97
C ALA A 381 -4.74 -5.61 1.68
N ARG A 382 -5.76 -5.52 0.84
CA ARG A 382 -5.76 -5.99 -0.56
C ARG A 382 -6.18 -4.83 -1.47
N VAL A 383 -5.45 -4.66 -2.57
CA VAL A 383 -5.60 -3.51 -3.47
C VAL A 383 -5.96 -3.95 -4.90
N PRO A 384 -7.26 -4.10 -5.23
CA PRO A 384 -7.69 -4.60 -6.54
C PRO A 384 -7.18 -3.82 -7.75
N PHE A 385 -7.03 -2.49 -7.64
CA PHE A 385 -6.41 -1.67 -8.69
C PHE A 385 -4.91 -1.95 -8.89
N GLY A 386 -4.27 -2.64 -7.94
CA GLY A 386 -2.89 -3.13 -8.04
C GLY A 386 -2.77 -4.52 -8.68
N ASP A 387 -3.84 -5.08 -9.23
CA ASP A 387 -3.75 -6.31 -10.02
C ASP A 387 -2.76 -6.13 -11.17
N LEU A 388 -1.79 -7.04 -11.29
CA LEU A 388 -0.67 -6.87 -12.21
C LEU A 388 -1.12 -6.82 -13.68
N ASP A 389 -2.13 -7.62 -14.04
CA ASP A 389 -2.67 -7.63 -15.39
C ASP A 389 -3.46 -6.35 -15.68
N PHE A 390 -4.21 -5.85 -14.69
CA PHE A 390 -4.91 -4.58 -14.78
C PHE A 390 -3.93 -3.40 -14.93
N VAL A 391 -2.91 -3.32 -14.06
CA VAL A 391 -1.92 -2.22 -14.09
C VAL A 391 -1.15 -2.22 -15.42
N LYS A 392 -0.65 -3.39 -15.87
CA LYS A 392 0.04 -3.51 -17.17
C LYS A 392 -0.82 -3.00 -18.31
N TYR A 393 -2.10 -3.39 -18.33
CA TYR A 393 -3.03 -2.95 -19.38
C TYR A 393 -3.26 -1.44 -19.33
N VAL A 394 -3.65 -0.88 -18.17
CA VAL A 394 -3.97 0.55 -18.03
C VAL A 394 -2.75 1.43 -18.33
N MET A 395 -1.56 1.00 -17.91
CA MET A 395 -0.33 1.72 -18.23
C MET A 395 0.01 1.69 -19.72
N SER A 396 -0.41 0.64 -20.45
CA SER A 396 -0.24 0.55 -21.90
C SER A 396 -1.24 1.37 -22.73
N VAL A 397 -2.40 1.73 -22.17
CA VAL A 397 -3.42 2.53 -22.89
C VAL A 397 -2.84 3.87 -23.34
N ASP A 398 -3.12 4.28 -24.61
CA ASP A 398 -2.69 5.57 -25.14
C ASP A 398 -3.02 6.70 -24.13
N PRO A 399 -2.03 7.41 -23.60
CA PRO A 399 -2.24 8.40 -22.56
C PRO A 399 -3.17 9.56 -22.99
N LYS A 400 -3.37 9.78 -24.29
CA LYS A 400 -4.36 10.74 -24.82
C LYS A 400 -5.77 10.39 -24.37
N LEU A 401 -6.10 9.10 -24.23
CA LEU A 401 -7.40 8.64 -23.74
C LEU A 401 -7.55 8.81 -22.23
N LYS A 402 -6.43 8.81 -21.48
CA LYS A 402 -6.44 8.98 -20.02
C LYS A 402 -6.53 10.44 -19.58
N MET A 403 -6.07 11.39 -20.42
CA MET A 403 -6.17 12.82 -20.12
C MET A 403 -7.62 13.25 -19.95
N ASN A 404 -7.85 14.26 -19.10
CA ASN A 404 -9.19 14.81 -18.86
C ASN A 404 -9.68 15.68 -20.04
N SER A 405 -9.74 15.09 -21.22
CA SER A 405 -10.28 15.73 -22.43
C SER A 405 -11.81 15.71 -22.51
N TYR A 406 -12.45 14.91 -21.66
CA TYR A 406 -13.91 14.73 -21.61
C TYR A 406 -14.59 15.61 -20.55
N GLY A 407 -13.86 16.51 -19.91
CA GLY A 407 -14.37 17.37 -18.83
C GLY A 407 -14.73 16.63 -17.55
N LYS A 408 -14.21 15.39 -17.38
CA LYS A 408 -14.46 14.54 -16.22
C LYS A 408 -13.24 13.67 -15.91
N GLY A 409 -12.67 13.84 -14.73
CA GLY A 409 -11.55 13.03 -14.26
C GLY A 409 -11.89 11.54 -14.23
N LYS A 410 -10.92 10.68 -14.55
CA LYS A 410 -11.05 9.22 -14.62
C LYS A 410 -12.15 8.75 -15.59
N TYR A 411 -12.33 9.45 -16.71
CA TYR A 411 -13.42 9.17 -17.64
C TYR A 411 -13.47 7.72 -18.11
N LEU A 412 -12.33 7.12 -18.46
CA LEU A 412 -12.26 5.72 -18.91
C LEU A 412 -12.80 4.75 -17.84
N LEU A 413 -12.40 4.93 -16.59
CA LEU A 413 -12.87 4.10 -15.49
C LEU A 413 -14.38 4.24 -15.28
N ARG A 414 -14.91 5.47 -15.34
CA ARG A 414 -16.35 5.71 -15.22
C ARG A 414 -17.12 5.10 -16.39
N ARG A 415 -16.66 5.35 -17.62
CA ARG A 415 -17.28 4.84 -18.86
C ARG A 415 -17.32 3.31 -18.89
N ALA A 416 -16.27 2.65 -18.37
CA ALA A 416 -16.17 1.19 -18.30
C ALA A 416 -17.32 0.55 -17.49
N PHE A 417 -17.93 1.27 -16.55
CA PHE A 417 -18.98 0.74 -15.66
C PHE A 417 -20.36 1.40 -15.84
N VAL A 418 -20.56 2.23 -16.88
CA VAL A 418 -21.85 2.88 -17.15
C VAL A 418 -22.96 1.87 -17.41
N GLU A 419 -22.67 0.87 -18.26
CA GLU A 419 -23.69 -0.11 -18.68
C GLU A 419 -23.99 -1.16 -17.63
N ASP A 420 -23.12 -1.27 -16.64
CA ASP A 420 -23.25 -2.22 -15.53
C ASP A 420 -24.33 -1.84 -14.52
N GLU A 421 -24.67 -0.55 -14.43
CA GLU A 421 -25.57 -0.03 -13.40
C GLU A 421 -25.20 -0.52 -11.98
N CYS A 422 -23.87 -0.70 -11.74
CA CYS A 422 -23.40 -1.23 -10.45
C CYS A 422 -23.35 -0.17 -9.34
N LEU A 423 -23.42 1.09 -9.71
CA LEU A 423 -23.44 2.25 -8.82
C LEU A 423 -24.54 3.23 -9.23
N PRO A 424 -25.09 4.03 -8.29
CA PRO A 424 -25.92 5.18 -8.64
C PRO A 424 -25.18 6.10 -9.61
N GLU A 425 -25.89 6.66 -10.61
CA GLU A 425 -25.29 7.58 -11.59
C GLU A 425 -24.58 8.76 -10.91
N GLU A 426 -25.19 9.30 -9.84
CA GLU A 426 -24.62 10.38 -9.03
C GLU A 426 -23.24 10.01 -8.45
N ILE A 427 -23.05 8.77 -8.01
CA ILE A 427 -21.78 8.27 -7.48
C ILE A 427 -20.79 8.02 -8.61
N LEU A 428 -21.23 7.34 -9.68
CA LEU A 428 -20.38 7.04 -10.82
C LEU A 428 -19.79 8.31 -11.45
N TRP A 429 -20.54 9.42 -11.45
CA TRP A 429 -20.11 10.70 -12.00
C TRP A 429 -19.76 11.76 -10.97
N ARG A 430 -19.67 11.41 -9.67
CA ARG A 430 -19.25 12.31 -8.60
C ARG A 430 -17.86 12.89 -8.84
N GLU A 431 -17.67 14.17 -8.53
CA GLU A 431 -16.34 14.78 -8.57
C GLU A 431 -15.42 14.15 -7.52
N LYS A 432 -14.14 13.97 -7.91
CA LYS A 432 -13.12 13.40 -7.01
C LYS A 432 -12.80 14.38 -5.89
N ALA A 433 -12.84 13.90 -4.66
CA ALA A 433 -12.27 14.54 -3.48
C ALA A 433 -11.16 13.64 -2.90
N ALA A 434 -10.13 14.25 -2.31
CA ALA A 434 -9.12 13.48 -1.59
C ALA A 434 -9.73 12.91 -0.30
N PHE A 435 -9.31 11.72 0.10
CA PHE A 435 -9.79 11.10 1.33
C PHE A 435 -9.57 12.01 2.55
N SER A 436 -8.37 12.61 2.68
CA SER A 436 -8.07 13.56 3.77
C SER A 436 -8.98 14.79 3.81
N ASP A 437 -9.53 15.19 2.65
CA ASP A 437 -10.44 16.33 2.55
C ASP A 437 -11.91 15.92 2.79
N ALA A 438 -12.29 14.73 2.38
CA ALA A 438 -13.69 14.29 2.36
C ALA A 438 -14.13 13.59 3.66
N VAL A 439 -13.20 13.06 4.46
CA VAL A 439 -13.50 12.60 5.84
C VAL A 439 -13.83 13.75 6.78
N GLY A 440 -13.54 15.00 6.38
CA GLY A 440 -13.84 16.25 7.08
C GLY A 440 -12.75 17.30 6.78
N HIS A 441 -13.11 18.37 6.12
CA HIS A 441 -12.21 19.52 5.90
C HIS A 441 -11.57 20.01 7.20
N SER A 442 -12.35 19.97 8.29
CA SER A 442 -11.94 20.33 9.63
C SER A 442 -10.72 19.54 10.12
N MET A 443 -10.59 18.24 9.78
CA MET A 443 -9.45 17.42 10.21
C MET A 443 -8.11 18.03 9.78
N VAL A 444 -7.98 18.38 8.51
CA VAL A 444 -6.75 19.01 7.96
C VAL A 444 -6.52 20.37 8.59
N ASP A 445 -7.59 21.14 8.79
CA ASP A 445 -7.50 22.47 9.40
C ASP A 445 -7.06 22.38 10.88
N TYR A 446 -7.55 21.40 11.65
CA TYR A 446 -7.08 21.13 13.02
C TYR A 446 -5.59 20.76 13.07
N LEU A 447 -5.10 19.90 12.17
CA LEU A 447 -3.68 19.56 12.09
C LEU A 447 -2.81 20.78 11.78
N LYS A 448 -3.25 21.64 10.85
CA LYS A 448 -2.56 22.90 10.51
C LYS A 448 -2.52 23.85 11.69
N VAL A 449 -3.67 24.08 12.35
CA VAL A 449 -3.74 24.96 13.53
C VAL A 449 -2.83 24.45 14.63
N TYR A 450 -2.88 23.15 14.92
CA TYR A 450 -2.01 22.54 15.92
C TYR A 450 -0.52 22.76 15.61
N ALA A 451 -0.11 22.64 14.35
CA ALA A 451 1.27 22.91 13.94
C ALA A 451 1.62 24.40 14.01
N GLU A 452 0.70 25.29 13.65
CA GLU A 452 0.91 26.76 13.75
C GLU A 452 1.15 27.22 15.19
N GLU A 453 0.51 26.59 16.17
CA GLU A 453 0.66 26.90 17.59
C GLU A 453 1.98 26.41 18.20
N LYS A 454 2.67 25.46 17.53
CA LYS A 454 3.92 24.85 18.04
C LYS A 454 5.15 25.72 17.83
N TYR A 455 5.15 26.61 16.84
CA TYR A 455 6.33 27.37 16.46
C TYR A 455 5.99 28.83 16.17
N THR A 456 6.84 29.74 16.63
CA THR A 456 6.89 31.09 16.06
C THR A 456 7.44 31.04 14.64
N GLN A 457 7.32 32.13 13.87
CA GLN A 457 7.88 32.17 12.52
C GLN A 457 9.42 32.07 12.54
N GLU A 458 10.07 32.72 13.50
CA GLU A 458 11.52 32.72 13.67
C GLU A 458 12.04 31.32 14.02
N GLU A 459 11.36 30.60 14.93
CA GLU A 459 11.69 29.23 15.30
C GLU A 459 11.55 28.28 14.11
N PHE A 460 10.47 28.44 13.33
CA PHE A 460 10.25 27.64 12.12
C PHE A 460 11.40 27.83 11.12
N GLU A 461 11.73 29.08 10.76
CA GLU A 461 12.76 29.38 9.78
C GLU A 461 14.14 28.86 10.22
N LYS A 462 14.47 29.01 11.50
CA LYS A 462 15.72 28.52 12.07
C LYS A 462 15.79 26.98 12.02
N LYS A 463 14.79 26.30 12.54
CA LYS A 463 14.78 24.83 12.62
C LYS A 463 14.67 24.19 11.23
N ALA A 464 13.83 24.72 10.34
CA ALA A 464 13.71 24.22 8.97
C ALA A 464 15.03 24.34 8.18
N ALA A 465 15.88 25.32 8.50
CA ALA A 465 17.18 25.49 7.86
C ALA A 465 18.22 24.42 8.25
N GLU A 466 17.99 23.68 9.34
CA GLU A 466 18.87 22.61 9.79
C GLU A 466 18.77 21.35 8.90
N TYR A 467 17.66 21.22 8.15
CA TYR A 467 17.42 20.07 7.26
C TYR A 467 17.90 20.36 5.83
N SER A 468 18.92 19.61 5.37
CA SER A 468 19.43 19.71 4.00
C SER A 468 18.63 18.87 3.00
N TYR A 469 18.12 17.72 3.42
CA TYR A 469 17.28 16.85 2.59
C TYR A 469 15.81 17.04 2.91
N ALA A 470 14.95 17.20 1.89
CA ALA A 470 13.52 17.45 2.04
C ALA A 470 13.23 18.50 3.12
N ARG A 471 13.78 19.72 2.91
CA ARG A 471 13.64 20.83 3.85
C ARG A 471 12.16 21.13 4.11
N PRO A 472 11.73 21.19 5.38
CA PRO A 472 10.38 21.61 5.74
C PRO A 472 10.04 22.99 5.19
N PHE A 473 8.83 23.16 4.65
CA PHE A 473 8.38 24.37 3.98
C PHE A 473 7.13 25.00 4.61
N THR A 474 6.52 24.31 5.57
CA THR A 474 5.44 24.78 6.44
C THR A 474 5.72 24.35 7.88
N LYS A 475 5.09 24.99 8.88
CA LYS A 475 5.20 24.54 10.28
C LYS A 475 4.69 23.10 10.48
N GLU A 476 3.66 22.71 9.73
CA GLU A 476 3.17 21.33 9.72
C GLU A 476 4.23 20.34 9.20
N SER A 477 4.89 20.64 8.08
CA SER A 477 5.97 19.80 7.58
C SER A 477 7.16 19.73 8.53
N LEU A 478 7.44 20.81 9.29
CA LEU A 478 8.46 20.82 10.31
C LEU A 478 8.07 19.94 11.50
N LEU A 479 6.84 20.06 12.00
CA LEU A 479 6.33 19.24 13.10
C LEU A 479 6.44 17.75 12.77
N TYR A 480 5.98 17.36 11.57
CA TYR A 480 6.03 15.97 11.15
C TYR A 480 7.47 15.48 10.98
N ARG A 481 8.35 16.35 10.48
CA ARG A 481 9.77 16.01 10.35
C ARG A 481 10.45 15.84 11.71
N GLU A 482 10.19 16.69 12.69
CA GLU A 482 10.76 16.56 14.03
C GLU A 482 10.27 15.30 14.74
N ILE A 483 8.99 14.97 14.63
CA ILE A 483 8.43 13.72 15.17
C ILE A 483 9.09 12.51 14.48
N PHE A 484 9.19 12.52 13.15
CA PHE A 484 9.86 11.45 12.41
C PHE A 484 11.32 11.26 12.87
N GLU A 485 12.10 12.33 12.98
CA GLU A 485 13.51 12.24 13.39
C GLU A 485 13.69 11.73 14.82
N SER A 486 12.70 11.89 15.70
CA SER A 486 12.75 11.34 17.06
C SER A 486 12.74 9.80 17.09
N TYR A 487 12.11 9.17 16.09
CA TYR A 487 12.00 7.71 15.97
C TYR A 487 12.95 7.10 14.93
N TYR A 488 13.29 7.88 13.89
CA TYR A 488 14.09 7.46 12.74
C TYR A 488 15.21 8.49 12.47
N PRO A 489 16.11 8.74 13.43
CA PRO A 489 17.12 9.78 13.30
C PRO A 489 18.03 9.52 12.09
N GLY A 490 18.14 10.53 11.21
CA GLY A 490 18.97 10.47 10.00
C GLY A 490 18.43 9.59 8.87
N GLN A 491 17.18 9.10 8.95
CA GLN A 491 16.60 8.18 7.97
C GLN A 491 15.69 8.88 6.94
N ALA A 492 15.78 10.19 6.78
CA ALA A 492 14.89 10.94 5.89
C ALA A 492 14.90 10.48 4.43
N GLU A 493 16.02 9.92 3.96
CA GLU A 493 16.18 9.40 2.60
C GLU A 493 15.41 8.08 2.34
N MET A 494 14.71 7.53 3.35
CA MET A 494 13.80 6.40 3.15
C MET A 494 12.63 6.73 2.23
N ILE A 495 12.30 8.00 2.06
CA ILE A 495 11.29 8.48 1.13
C ILE A 495 11.87 9.53 0.18
N ALA A 496 11.29 9.67 -1.01
CA ALA A 496 11.77 10.60 -2.04
C ALA A 496 11.57 12.09 -1.69
N GLY A 497 10.96 12.39 -0.54
CA GLY A 497 10.67 13.73 -0.06
C GLY A 497 9.17 13.94 0.18
N PHE A 498 8.74 15.19 0.29
CA PHE A 498 7.32 15.51 0.39
C PHE A 498 6.61 15.28 -0.94
N TRP A 499 5.48 14.58 -0.90
CA TRP A 499 4.62 14.46 -2.06
C TRP A 499 4.03 15.84 -2.41
N MET A 500 4.20 16.25 -3.66
CA MET A 500 3.63 17.49 -4.18
C MET A 500 3.11 17.25 -5.60
N PRO A 501 2.11 18.01 -6.06
CA PRO A 501 1.80 18.13 -7.49
C PRO A 501 3.05 18.47 -8.28
N ASN A 502 3.08 18.13 -9.57
CA ASN A 502 4.24 18.43 -10.41
C ASN A 502 4.38 19.96 -10.60
N ARG A 503 5.32 20.56 -9.85
CA ARG A 503 5.53 22.01 -9.80
C ARG A 503 5.99 22.63 -11.12
N GLU A 504 6.46 21.83 -12.07
CA GLU A 504 6.83 22.30 -13.40
C GLU A 504 5.60 22.63 -14.27
N TRP A 505 4.42 22.11 -13.88
CA TRP A 505 3.19 22.33 -14.61
C TRP A 505 2.51 23.64 -14.17
N LYS A 506 2.11 24.44 -15.17
CA LYS A 506 1.41 25.70 -14.91
C LYS A 506 0.12 25.44 -14.12
N GLY A 507 0.01 26.01 -12.93
CA GLY A 507 -1.13 25.82 -12.02
C GLY A 507 -0.89 24.82 -10.89
N CYS A 508 0.26 24.13 -10.88
CA CYS A 508 0.67 23.17 -9.84
C CYS A 508 1.81 23.67 -8.93
N ASP A 509 2.30 24.90 -9.11
CA ASP A 509 3.29 25.51 -8.21
C ASP A 509 2.58 26.00 -6.94
N VAL A 510 2.37 25.10 -6.01
CA VAL A 510 1.63 25.29 -4.76
C VAL A 510 2.50 24.94 -3.54
N ASN A 511 2.18 25.54 -2.40
CA ASN A 511 2.87 25.31 -1.13
C ASN A 511 2.09 24.39 -0.16
N ASP A 512 0.98 23.83 -0.59
CA ASP A 512 0.20 22.82 0.14
C ASP A 512 -0.08 21.66 -0.83
N PRO A 513 0.15 20.42 -0.44
CA PRO A 513 -0.10 19.26 -1.31
C PRO A 513 -1.59 18.94 -1.49
N SER A 514 -2.48 19.56 -0.71
CA SER A 514 -3.93 19.33 -0.82
C SER A 514 -4.48 19.77 -2.17
N ALA A 515 -5.35 18.96 -2.75
CA ALA A 515 -6.07 19.31 -3.98
C ALA A 515 -6.93 20.58 -3.83
N ARG A 516 -7.30 20.97 -2.60
CA ARG A 516 -8.09 22.18 -2.31
C ARG A 516 -7.46 23.49 -2.81
N VAL A 517 -6.13 23.53 -2.92
CA VAL A 517 -5.41 24.72 -3.38
C VAL A 517 -5.35 24.85 -4.90
N LEU A 518 -5.75 23.80 -5.64
CA LEU A 518 -5.74 23.80 -7.09
C LEU A 518 -7.00 24.51 -7.64
N SER A 519 -6.81 25.27 -8.73
CA SER A 519 -7.89 26.05 -9.34
C SER A 519 -9.05 25.19 -9.90
N ASN A 520 -8.80 23.91 -10.19
CA ASN A 520 -9.81 22.95 -10.69
C ASN A 520 -10.49 22.13 -9.59
N TYR A 521 -10.27 22.45 -8.30
CA TYR A 521 -10.91 21.72 -7.20
C TYR A 521 -12.44 21.80 -7.27
N GLY A 522 -12.99 22.99 -7.59
CA GLY A 522 -14.43 23.18 -7.87
C GLY A 522 -15.32 22.77 -6.70
N ALA A 523 -16.36 21.99 -7.01
CA ALA A 523 -17.33 21.46 -6.04
C ALA A 523 -16.88 20.13 -5.39
N SER A 524 -15.63 19.70 -5.61
CA SER A 524 -15.09 18.49 -4.99
C SER A 524 -15.11 18.62 -3.47
N GLY A 525 -15.68 17.65 -2.77
CA GLY A 525 -15.81 17.70 -1.31
C GLY A 525 -16.99 18.54 -0.78
N LYS A 526 -17.99 18.87 -1.62
CA LYS A 526 -19.23 19.50 -1.23
C LYS A 526 -20.41 18.51 -1.27
#